data_dd6727daa26c615fc6d5371db89217c9
#
_entry.id   dd6727daa26c615fc6d5371db89217c9
#
_cell.length_a   1.000
_cell.length_b   1.000
_cell.length_c   1.000
_cell.angle_alpha   90.00
_cell.angle_beta   90.00
_cell.angle_gamma   90.00
#
_symmetry.space_group_name_H-M   'P 1'
#
loop_
_entity.id
_entity.type
_entity.pdbx_description
1 polymer ?
#
loop_
_entity_poly.entity_id
_entity_poly.type
_entity_poly.pdbx_seq_one_letter_code
_entity_poly.pdbx_strand_id
1 'polypeptide(L)'
;EVRYPRRVTVHEKDRSRPYVWSDLTECIKCYRCVRACDELQAEHVLGIGGRGGESRIIKGFDQSFSDSPCVSCGACVQTCPTNALSDRYSVKTLRADSIVRTTCTYCGVGCNLDVKVIDGQVRGIEAPLDGATNRGHTCLKGRYAFEFYNHPERLRTPLVRKNGQLTEVSWDEAYDYTAARFREIRE
;
A
#
# COMPACT_ATOMS: atom_id res chain seq x y z
N GLU A 1 32.38 -25.93 -16.73
CA GLU A 1 32.79 -24.87 -17.66
C GLU A 1 31.55 -24.09 -18.10
N VAL A 2 31.52 -22.76 -17.82
CA VAL A 2 30.39 -21.93 -18.22
C VAL A 2 30.55 -21.56 -19.69
N ARG A 3 29.72 -22.11 -20.57
CA ARG A 3 29.79 -21.92 -22.00
C ARG A 3 29.57 -20.46 -22.46
N TYR A 4 28.77 -19.71 -21.68
CA TYR A 4 28.47 -18.31 -21.95
C TYR A 4 28.71 -17.46 -20.69
N PRO A 5 29.42 -16.34 -20.82
CA PRO A 5 29.61 -15.44 -19.70
C PRO A 5 28.25 -14.88 -19.21
N ARG A 6 28.04 -14.86 -17.90
CA ARG A 6 26.88 -14.26 -17.32
C ARG A 6 26.92 -12.74 -17.52
N ARG A 7 26.00 -12.19 -18.30
CA ARG A 7 25.83 -10.75 -18.44
C ARG A 7 24.92 -10.28 -17.28
N VAL A 8 25.49 -9.64 -16.29
CA VAL A 8 24.73 -8.94 -15.25
C VAL A 8 24.71 -7.47 -15.65
N THR A 9 23.54 -6.96 -15.98
CA THR A 9 23.37 -5.52 -16.17
C THR A 9 23.01 -4.91 -14.82
N VAL A 10 23.88 -4.03 -14.31
CA VAL A 10 23.59 -3.25 -13.11
C VAL A 10 22.75 -2.05 -13.52
N HIS A 11 21.63 -1.86 -12.85
CA HIS A 11 20.73 -0.75 -13.09
C HIS A 11 20.77 0.23 -11.91
N GLU A 12 20.60 1.50 -12.20
CA GLU A 12 20.41 2.51 -11.17
C GLU A 12 19.09 2.27 -10.42
N LYS A 13 19.14 2.42 -9.10
CA LYS A 13 17.95 2.28 -8.24
C LYS A 13 17.08 3.52 -8.34
N ASP A 14 15.82 3.33 -8.71
CA ASP A 14 14.85 4.41 -8.74
C ASP A 14 14.07 4.46 -7.41
N ARG A 15 14.28 5.52 -6.66
CA ARG A 15 13.58 5.87 -5.41
C ARG A 15 12.91 7.24 -5.49
N SER A 16 12.61 7.69 -6.69
CA SER A 16 12.05 9.01 -6.96
C SER A 16 10.63 9.20 -6.41
N ARG A 17 9.87 8.08 -6.23
CA ARG A 17 8.56 8.11 -5.55
C ARG A 17 8.69 7.75 -4.07
N PRO A 18 7.84 8.31 -3.20
CA PRO A 18 7.94 8.09 -1.75
C PRO A 18 7.58 6.66 -1.31
N TYR A 19 6.82 5.90 -2.11
CA TYR A 19 6.28 4.61 -1.70
C TYR A 19 6.77 3.44 -2.53
N VAL A 20 6.97 3.59 -3.85
CA VAL A 20 7.33 2.50 -4.77
C VAL A 20 8.71 2.76 -5.33
N TRP A 21 9.58 1.75 -5.24
CA TRP A 21 10.97 1.78 -5.67
C TRP A 21 11.27 0.66 -6.65
N SER A 22 12.32 0.83 -7.46
CA SER A 22 12.83 -0.24 -8.32
C SER A 22 14.34 -0.38 -8.27
N ASP A 23 14.78 -1.64 -8.25
CA ASP A 23 16.15 -2.08 -8.49
C ASP A 23 16.11 -3.17 -9.55
N LEU A 24 16.23 -2.77 -10.81
CA LEU A 24 16.11 -3.71 -11.92
C LEU A 24 17.30 -4.66 -12.05
N THR A 25 18.37 -4.49 -11.28
CA THR A 25 19.47 -5.45 -11.16
C THR A 25 18.96 -6.81 -10.68
N GLU A 26 17.96 -6.80 -9.80
CA GLU A 26 17.32 -8.00 -9.25
C GLU A 26 16.19 -8.56 -10.14
N CYS A 27 15.95 -7.95 -11.30
CA CYS A 27 14.82 -8.31 -12.16
C CYS A 27 15.09 -9.58 -12.97
N ILE A 28 14.22 -10.58 -12.84
CA ILE A 28 14.25 -11.82 -13.63
C ILE A 28 13.44 -11.74 -14.94
N LYS A 29 12.96 -10.55 -15.29
CA LYS A 29 12.20 -10.31 -16.54
C LYS A 29 10.94 -11.19 -16.69
N CYS A 30 10.25 -11.46 -15.59
CA CYS A 30 9.02 -12.27 -15.60
C CYS A 30 7.77 -11.49 -16.05
N TYR A 31 7.85 -10.19 -16.17
CA TYR A 31 6.81 -9.24 -16.64
C TYR A 31 5.48 -9.26 -15.84
N ARG A 32 5.43 -9.90 -14.68
CA ARG A 32 4.23 -9.92 -13.83
C ARG A 32 3.81 -8.51 -13.41
N CYS A 33 4.77 -7.62 -13.15
CA CYS A 33 4.52 -6.23 -12.79
C CYS A 33 3.90 -5.42 -13.93
N VAL A 34 4.30 -5.67 -15.17
CA VAL A 34 3.73 -5.04 -16.37
C VAL A 34 2.25 -5.44 -16.47
N ARG A 35 1.98 -6.74 -16.42
CA ARG A 35 0.60 -7.26 -16.48
C ARG A 35 -0.25 -6.77 -15.31
N ALA A 36 0.29 -6.70 -14.10
CA ALA A 36 -0.44 -6.15 -12.97
C ALA A 36 -0.76 -4.66 -13.14
N CYS A 37 0.14 -3.88 -13.74
CA CYS A 37 -0.08 -2.48 -14.02
C CYS A 37 -1.10 -2.26 -15.14
N ASP A 38 -1.02 -3.07 -16.19
CA ASP A 38 -1.85 -2.98 -17.40
C ASP A 38 -3.23 -3.64 -17.22
N GLU A 39 -3.24 -4.97 -17.01
CA GLU A 39 -4.46 -5.77 -17.05
C GLU A 39 -5.31 -5.64 -15.77
N LEU A 40 -4.68 -5.41 -14.60
CA LEU A 40 -5.37 -5.43 -13.32
C LEU A 40 -5.64 -4.03 -12.76
N GLN A 41 -4.70 -3.10 -12.91
CA GLN A 41 -4.85 -1.73 -12.43
C GLN A 41 -5.27 -0.74 -13.51
N ALA A 42 -5.16 -1.12 -14.79
CA ALA A 42 -5.44 -0.29 -15.96
C ALA A 42 -4.69 1.07 -15.95
N GLU A 43 -3.49 1.09 -15.37
CA GLU A 43 -2.68 2.30 -15.26
C GLU A 43 -1.68 2.47 -16.40
N HIS A 44 -1.34 1.38 -17.10
CA HIS A 44 -0.48 1.33 -18.29
C HIS A 44 0.88 2.06 -18.15
N VAL A 45 1.41 2.13 -16.94
CA VAL A 45 2.67 2.84 -16.65
C VAL A 45 3.88 1.98 -16.92
N LEU A 46 3.82 0.70 -16.51
CA LEU A 46 4.94 -0.23 -16.70
C LEU A 46 4.86 -0.88 -18.07
N GLY A 47 5.98 -0.86 -18.78
CA GLY A 47 6.12 -1.49 -20.08
C GLY A 47 7.42 -2.28 -20.22
N ILE A 48 7.65 -2.81 -21.40
CA ILE A 48 8.88 -3.52 -21.77
C ILE A 48 9.63 -2.67 -22.77
N GLY A 49 10.84 -2.24 -22.41
CA GLY A 49 11.76 -1.57 -23.31
C GLY A 49 12.87 -2.50 -23.79
N GLY A 50 13.44 -2.20 -24.94
CA GLY A 50 14.48 -3.02 -25.55
C GLY A 50 13.98 -4.35 -26.11
N ARG A 51 14.91 -5.23 -26.50
CA ARG A 51 14.59 -6.55 -27.03
C ARG A 51 15.67 -7.58 -26.67
N GLY A 52 15.32 -8.84 -26.73
CA GLY A 52 16.26 -9.93 -26.43
C GLY A 52 16.92 -9.78 -25.07
N GLY A 53 18.23 -9.89 -25.00
CA GLY A 53 19.02 -9.74 -23.79
C GLY A 53 18.93 -8.34 -23.15
N GLU A 54 18.67 -7.32 -23.95
CA GLU A 54 18.57 -5.92 -23.50
C GLU A 54 17.15 -5.53 -23.03
N SER A 55 16.17 -6.46 -23.09
CA SER A 55 14.82 -6.16 -22.60
C SER A 55 14.84 -5.85 -21.12
N ARG A 56 14.09 -4.83 -20.72
CA ARG A 56 13.95 -4.37 -19.33
C ARG A 56 12.57 -3.79 -19.06
N ILE A 57 12.23 -3.67 -17.82
CA ILE A 57 11.03 -2.94 -17.41
C ILE A 57 11.31 -1.44 -17.55
N ILE A 58 10.40 -0.74 -18.21
CA ILE A 58 10.41 0.72 -18.33
C ILE A 58 9.19 1.31 -17.65
N LYS A 59 9.25 2.60 -17.34
CA LYS A 59 8.17 3.37 -16.73
C LYS A 59 7.82 4.53 -17.67
N GLY A 60 6.57 4.62 -18.12
CA GLY A 60 6.19 5.59 -19.15
C GLY A 60 7.08 5.46 -20.39
N PHE A 61 7.71 6.54 -20.77
CA PHE A 61 8.65 6.60 -21.89
C PHE A 61 10.12 6.39 -21.44
N ASP A 62 10.37 5.39 -20.58
CA ASP A 62 11.67 5.08 -19.98
C ASP A 62 12.16 6.17 -19.01
N GLN A 63 11.27 6.66 -18.20
CA GLN A 63 11.47 7.74 -17.23
C GLN A 63 11.66 7.19 -15.80
N SER A 64 11.87 8.10 -14.84
CA SER A 64 11.78 7.78 -13.43
C SER A 64 10.32 7.53 -13.00
N PHE A 65 10.11 6.94 -11.83
CA PHE A 65 8.75 6.82 -11.28
C PHE A 65 8.12 8.20 -11.04
N SER A 66 8.88 9.21 -10.60
CA SER A 66 8.36 10.56 -10.37
C SER A 66 7.85 11.24 -11.63
N ASP A 67 8.52 11.01 -12.75
CA ASP A 67 8.21 11.65 -14.02
C ASP A 67 7.13 10.88 -14.81
N SER A 68 6.85 9.64 -14.39
CA SER A 68 5.81 8.82 -14.99
C SER A 68 4.44 9.08 -14.37
N PRO A 69 3.33 8.73 -15.05
CA PRO A 69 1.98 8.86 -14.50
C PRO A 69 1.65 7.82 -13.40
N CYS A 70 2.65 7.23 -12.75
CA CYS A 70 2.47 6.22 -11.73
C CYS A 70 1.65 6.77 -10.54
N VAL A 71 0.60 6.06 -10.16
CA VAL A 71 -0.28 6.39 -9.01
C VAL A 71 0.15 5.73 -7.70
N SER A 72 1.31 5.06 -7.68
CA SER A 72 1.87 4.38 -6.51
C SER A 72 0.91 3.37 -5.85
N CYS A 73 0.09 2.67 -6.62
CA CYS A 73 -0.85 1.67 -6.07
C CYS A 73 -0.17 0.44 -5.44
N GLY A 74 1.09 0.15 -5.82
CA GLY A 74 1.89 -0.94 -5.27
C GLY A 74 1.53 -2.35 -5.78
N ALA A 75 0.65 -2.50 -6.77
CA ALA A 75 0.34 -3.81 -7.35
C ALA A 75 1.56 -4.50 -7.95
N CYS A 76 2.42 -3.73 -8.61
CA CYS A 76 3.69 -4.20 -9.16
C CYS A 76 4.66 -4.71 -8.07
N VAL A 77 4.68 -4.06 -6.91
CA VAL A 77 5.46 -4.50 -5.75
C VAL A 77 4.94 -5.83 -5.22
N GLN A 78 3.62 -5.92 -4.99
CA GLN A 78 3.00 -7.12 -4.43
C GLN A 78 3.23 -8.35 -5.30
N THR A 79 3.24 -8.20 -6.63
CA THR A 79 3.41 -9.32 -7.57
C THR A 79 4.87 -9.65 -7.89
N CYS A 80 5.85 -8.79 -7.57
CA CYS A 80 7.25 -9.01 -7.91
C CYS A 80 7.87 -10.15 -7.10
N PRO A 81 8.40 -11.23 -7.73
CA PRO A 81 8.92 -12.37 -7.00
C PRO A 81 10.32 -12.15 -6.41
N THR A 82 11.10 -11.20 -6.95
CA THR A 82 12.52 -10.99 -6.58
C THR A 82 12.75 -9.72 -5.78
N ASN A 83 11.70 -8.97 -5.46
CA ASN A 83 11.80 -7.66 -4.83
C ASN A 83 12.50 -6.57 -5.68
N ALA A 84 12.70 -6.82 -6.99
CA ALA A 84 13.17 -5.79 -7.93
C ALA A 84 12.25 -4.56 -7.94
N LEU A 85 10.98 -4.75 -7.64
CA LEU A 85 10.03 -3.71 -7.25
C LEU A 85 9.72 -3.89 -5.77
N SER A 86 9.97 -2.85 -5.01
CA SER A 86 9.82 -2.83 -3.54
C SER A 86 9.08 -1.58 -3.10
N ASP A 87 8.71 -1.54 -1.85
CA ASP A 87 8.10 -0.36 -1.24
C ASP A 87 8.89 0.16 -0.04
N ARG A 88 8.57 1.38 0.38
CA ARG A 88 9.18 2.05 1.53
C ARG A 88 9.15 1.22 2.82
N TYR A 89 8.10 0.43 3.01
CA TYR A 89 7.88 -0.33 4.24
C TYR A 89 8.40 -1.76 4.14
N SER A 90 8.91 -2.16 2.97
CA SER A 90 9.40 -3.52 2.72
C SER A 90 8.39 -4.62 3.11
N VAL A 91 7.10 -4.36 2.87
CA VAL A 91 5.96 -5.14 3.38
C VAL A 91 6.08 -6.64 3.08
N LYS A 92 6.62 -7.00 1.93
CA LYS A 92 6.79 -8.41 1.52
C LYS A 92 7.77 -9.18 2.40
N THR A 93 8.79 -8.52 2.93
CA THR A 93 9.87 -9.14 3.73
C THR A 93 9.64 -9.01 5.23
N LEU A 94 8.63 -8.23 5.65
CA LEU A 94 8.28 -8.06 7.06
C LEU A 94 7.78 -9.38 7.65
N ARG A 95 8.44 -9.84 8.71
CA ARG A 95 7.90 -10.86 9.61
C ARG A 95 7.02 -10.16 10.63
N ALA A 96 5.72 -10.39 10.55
CA ALA A 96 4.76 -9.82 11.47
C ALA A 96 4.52 -10.77 12.67
N ASP A 97 4.30 -10.19 13.85
CA ASP A 97 3.88 -10.94 15.04
C ASP A 97 2.45 -11.44 14.86
N SER A 98 1.63 -10.63 14.18
CA SER A 98 0.27 -11.01 13.81
C SER A 98 -0.15 -10.34 12.50
N ILE A 99 -1.10 -10.99 11.82
CA ILE A 99 -1.76 -10.44 10.63
C ILE A 99 -3.25 -10.34 10.94
N VAL A 100 -3.78 -9.12 10.86
CA VAL A 100 -5.19 -8.83 11.14
C VAL A 100 -5.90 -8.48 9.84
N ARG A 101 -6.88 -9.28 9.45
CA ARG A 101 -7.74 -8.95 8.31
C ARG A 101 -8.79 -7.90 8.73
N THR A 102 -8.87 -6.84 7.95
CA THR A 102 -9.82 -5.75 8.19
C THR A 102 -10.32 -5.15 6.88
N THR A 103 -11.21 -4.18 7.00
CA THR A 103 -11.75 -3.42 5.87
C THR A 103 -11.11 -2.04 5.81
N CYS A 104 -10.76 -1.59 4.62
CA CYS A 104 -10.23 -0.25 4.38
C CYS A 104 -11.25 0.82 4.77
N THR A 105 -10.81 1.83 5.52
CA THR A 105 -11.68 2.89 6.03
C THR A 105 -11.78 4.14 5.14
N TYR A 106 -11.06 4.16 3.98
CA TYR A 106 -10.94 5.37 3.18
C TYR A 106 -12.12 5.67 2.26
N CYS A 107 -12.74 4.63 1.70
CA CYS A 107 -13.86 4.84 0.78
C CYS A 107 -14.84 3.66 0.78
N GLY A 108 -15.99 3.85 0.11
CA GLY A 108 -17.08 2.87 0.06
C GLY A 108 -16.79 1.58 -0.70
N VAL A 109 -15.63 1.44 -1.36
CA VAL A 109 -15.21 0.17 -1.98
C VAL A 109 -15.05 -0.93 -0.95
N GLY A 110 -14.60 -0.61 0.28
CA GLY A 110 -14.49 -1.59 1.36
C GLY A 110 -13.45 -2.67 1.10
N CYS A 111 -12.30 -2.32 0.51
CA CYS A 111 -11.22 -3.28 0.23
C CYS A 111 -10.83 -4.06 1.48
N ASN A 112 -10.64 -5.37 1.35
CA ASN A 112 -10.04 -6.19 2.39
C ASN A 112 -8.53 -5.91 2.47
N LEU A 113 -8.01 -5.77 3.67
CA LEU A 113 -6.61 -5.50 3.97
C LEU A 113 -6.09 -6.51 4.98
N ASP A 114 -4.90 -7.05 4.74
CA ASP A 114 -4.13 -7.82 5.70
C ASP A 114 -3.09 -6.90 6.33
N VAL A 115 -3.34 -6.51 7.57
CA VAL A 115 -2.53 -5.57 8.35
C VAL A 115 -1.47 -6.32 9.11
N LYS A 116 -0.21 -6.06 8.81
CA LYS A 116 0.95 -6.63 9.50
C LYS A 116 1.27 -5.81 10.74
N VAL A 117 1.21 -6.45 11.90
CA VAL A 117 1.46 -5.84 13.20
C VAL A 117 2.76 -6.39 13.78
N ILE A 118 3.62 -5.48 14.28
CA ILE A 118 4.87 -5.78 14.97
C ILE A 118 4.92 -4.88 16.20
N ASP A 119 5.17 -5.45 17.38
CA ASP A 119 5.20 -4.73 18.66
C ASP A 119 3.94 -3.86 18.88
N GLY A 120 2.77 -4.39 18.54
CA GLY A 120 1.49 -3.69 18.67
C GLY A 120 1.28 -2.52 17.71
N GLN A 121 2.18 -2.32 16.75
CA GLN A 121 2.10 -1.24 15.76
C GLN A 121 1.87 -1.77 14.35
N VAL A 122 1.08 -1.04 13.57
CA VAL A 122 0.92 -1.32 12.14
C VAL A 122 2.21 -0.97 11.40
N ARG A 123 2.80 -1.95 10.74
CA ARG A 123 4.07 -1.80 10.02
C ARG A 123 3.95 -1.99 8.52
N GLY A 124 2.85 -2.57 8.05
CA GLY A 124 2.62 -2.74 6.62
C GLY A 124 1.22 -3.27 6.34
N ILE A 125 0.79 -3.10 5.11
CA ILE A 125 -0.50 -3.57 4.62
C ILE A 125 -0.33 -4.30 3.31
N GLU A 126 -0.92 -5.48 3.21
CA GLU A 126 -1.07 -6.23 1.97
C GLU A 126 -2.56 -6.32 1.59
N ALA A 127 -2.83 -6.42 0.30
CA ALA A 127 -4.17 -6.74 -0.18
C ALA A 127 -4.28 -8.26 -0.33
N PRO A 128 -5.18 -8.94 0.41
CA PRO A 128 -5.30 -10.38 0.34
C PRO A 128 -5.83 -10.83 -1.03
N LEU A 129 -5.23 -11.88 -1.60
CA LEU A 129 -5.64 -12.42 -2.91
C LEU A 129 -7.06 -13.01 -2.88
N ASP A 130 -7.46 -13.53 -1.73
CA ASP A 130 -8.79 -14.09 -1.45
C ASP A 130 -9.79 -13.04 -0.94
N GLY A 131 -9.42 -11.76 -0.92
CA GLY A 131 -10.31 -10.68 -0.52
C GLY A 131 -11.55 -10.60 -1.42
N ALA A 132 -12.73 -10.73 -0.83
CA ALA A 132 -14.00 -10.80 -1.57
C ALA A 132 -14.25 -9.57 -2.44
N THR A 133 -13.85 -8.39 -1.95
CA THR A 133 -14.08 -7.12 -2.64
C THR A 133 -12.99 -6.79 -3.66
N ASN A 134 -11.73 -6.96 -3.30
CA ASN A 134 -10.60 -6.36 -4.02
C ASN A 134 -9.57 -7.36 -4.56
N ARG A 135 -9.68 -8.65 -4.25
CA ARG A 135 -8.92 -9.76 -4.86
C ARG A 135 -7.44 -9.46 -5.09
N GLY A 136 -6.74 -9.02 -4.04
CA GLY A 136 -5.31 -8.70 -4.10
C GLY A 136 -4.97 -7.28 -4.55
N HIS A 137 -5.96 -6.41 -4.78
CA HIS A 137 -5.75 -5.03 -5.23
C HIS A 137 -6.15 -4.04 -4.15
N THR A 138 -5.46 -2.91 -4.11
CA THR A 138 -5.83 -1.74 -3.32
C THR A 138 -5.11 -0.51 -3.89
N CYS A 139 -5.66 0.66 -3.63
CA CYS A 139 -5.04 1.92 -4.06
C CYS A 139 -3.93 2.35 -3.08
N LEU A 140 -3.23 3.43 -3.43
CA LEU A 140 -2.22 4.08 -2.59
C LEU A 140 -2.68 4.26 -1.13
N LYS A 141 -3.91 4.76 -0.92
CA LYS A 141 -4.42 5.08 0.42
C LYS A 141 -4.54 3.82 1.28
N GLY A 142 -5.20 2.78 0.76
CA GLY A 142 -5.36 1.52 1.49
C GLY A 142 -4.03 0.84 1.81
N ARG A 143 -3.03 0.96 0.92
CA ARG A 143 -1.75 0.27 1.08
C ARG A 143 -0.76 1.02 1.96
N TYR A 144 -0.66 2.34 1.83
CA TYR A 144 0.45 3.10 2.41
C TYR A 144 0.03 4.17 3.44
N ALA A 145 -1.22 4.60 3.43
CA ALA A 145 -1.65 5.68 4.31
C ALA A 145 -2.15 5.18 5.68
N PHE A 146 -1.39 4.34 6.36
CA PHE A 146 -1.73 3.76 7.65
C PHE A 146 -1.01 4.42 8.85
N GLU A 147 -0.10 5.36 8.61
CA GLU A 147 0.70 6.00 9.66
C GLU A 147 -0.18 6.72 10.70
N PHE A 148 -1.35 7.21 10.30
CA PHE A 148 -2.31 7.83 11.22
C PHE A 148 -2.73 6.90 12.36
N TYR A 149 -2.73 5.58 12.12
CA TYR A 149 -3.13 4.60 13.14
C TYR A 149 -2.15 4.56 14.31
N ASN A 150 -0.85 4.70 14.02
CA ASN A 150 0.21 4.69 15.03
C ASN A 150 0.50 6.09 15.60
N HIS A 151 -0.16 7.15 15.09
CA HIS A 151 0.15 8.53 15.47
C HIS A 151 -0.15 8.75 16.95
N PRO A 152 0.77 9.39 17.73
CA PRO A 152 0.57 9.59 19.16
C PRO A 152 -0.63 10.47 19.51
N GLU A 153 -0.97 11.41 18.64
CA GLU A 153 -2.14 12.29 18.82
C GLU A 153 -3.46 11.67 18.36
N ARG A 154 -3.46 10.39 17.94
CA ARG A 154 -4.69 9.71 17.58
C ARG A 154 -5.62 9.64 18.78
N LEU A 155 -6.86 10.09 18.61
CA LEU A 155 -7.91 9.91 19.62
C LEU A 155 -8.19 8.41 19.83
N ARG A 156 -8.13 7.98 21.08
CA ARG A 156 -8.38 6.59 21.49
C ARG A 156 -9.64 6.43 22.33
N THR A 157 -10.11 7.53 22.88
CA THR A 157 -11.31 7.63 23.71
C THR A 157 -12.25 8.67 23.11
N PRO A 158 -13.57 8.55 23.31
CA PRO A 158 -14.52 9.59 22.91
C PRO A 158 -14.27 10.88 23.67
N LEU A 159 -14.53 12.01 23.03
CA LEU A 159 -14.47 13.33 23.63
C LEU A 159 -15.83 14.00 23.53
N VAL A 160 -16.33 14.52 24.65
CA VAL A 160 -17.55 15.33 24.71
C VAL A 160 -17.21 16.73 25.19
N ARG A 161 -17.84 17.74 24.58
CA ARG A 161 -17.66 19.13 25.00
C ARG A 161 -18.42 19.42 26.28
N LYS A 162 -17.68 19.63 27.37
CA LYS A 162 -18.20 20.06 28.68
C LYS A 162 -17.64 21.44 29.03
N ASN A 163 -18.49 22.39 29.34
CA ASN A 163 -18.06 23.77 29.68
C ASN A 163 -17.09 24.40 28.66
N GLY A 164 -17.33 24.16 27.36
CA GLY A 164 -16.50 24.70 26.30
C GLY A 164 -15.24 23.89 25.96
N GLN A 165 -14.83 22.93 26.80
CA GLN A 165 -13.63 22.11 26.60
C GLN A 165 -13.99 20.66 26.20
N LEU A 166 -13.19 20.05 25.31
CA LEU A 166 -13.29 18.64 25.00
C LEU A 166 -12.72 17.82 26.16
N THR A 167 -13.55 16.94 26.72
CA THR A 167 -13.21 16.11 27.88
C THR A 167 -13.36 14.64 27.50
N GLU A 168 -12.42 13.81 27.90
CA GLU A 168 -12.52 12.35 27.72
C GLU A 168 -13.69 11.78 28.51
N VAL A 169 -14.42 10.88 27.88
CA VAL A 169 -15.57 10.20 28.48
C VAL A 169 -15.57 8.72 28.10
N SER A 170 -16.39 7.91 28.80
CA SER A 170 -16.63 6.53 28.39
C SER A 170 -17.44 6.45 27.09
N TRP A 171 -17.40 5.29 26.43
CA TRP A 171 -18.23 5.04 25.27
C TRP A 171 -19.73 5.11 25.60
N ASP A 172 -20.15 4.62 26.77
CA ASP A 172 -21.54 4.66 27.20
C ASP A 172 -22.01 6.12 27.37
N GLU A 173 -21.22 6.94 28.06
CA GLU A 173 -21.51 8.37 28.18
C GLU A 173 -21.58 9.09 26.82
N ALA A 174 -20.68 8.75 25.89
CA ALA A 174 -20.69 9.33 24.55
C ALA A 174 -21.95 8.93 23.76
N TYR A 175 -22.39 7.68 23.88
CA TYR A 175 -23.62 7.20 23.25
C TYR A 175 -24.86 7.88 23.84
N ASP A 176 -24.95 7.96 25.14
CA ASP A 176 -26.08 8.62 25.83
C ASP A 176 -26.16 10.10 25.46
N TYR A 177 -25.04 10.80 25.46
CA TYR A 177 -24.97 12.19 25.04
C TYR A 177 -25.43 12.36 23.57
N THR A 178 -24.93 11.52 22.66
CA THR A 178 -25.28 11.59 21.24
C THR A 178 -26.76 11.29 21.02
N ALA A 179 -27.29 10.26 21.69
CA ALA A 179 -28.69 9.88 21.60
C ALA A 179 -29.62 10.99 22.14
N ALA A 180 -29.25 11.63 23.26
CA ALA A 180 -30.00 12.75 23.81
C ALA A 180 -30.05 13.92 22.82
N ARG A 181 -28.91 14.30 22.23
CA ARG A 181 -28.84 15.38 21.22
C ARG A 181 -29.69 15.09 19.99
N PHE A 182 -29.69 13.85 19.49
CA PHE A 182 -30.54 13.48 18.35
C PHE A 182 -32.04 13.56 18.70
N ARG A 183 -32.44 13.21 19.92
CA ARG A 183 -33.84 13.37 20.34
C ARG A 183 -34.27 14.84 20.39
N GLU A 184 -33.44 15.70 20.98
CA GLU A 184 -33.68 17.15 21.05
C GLU A 184 -33.82 17.79 19.66
N ILE A 185 -33.04 17.36 18.67
CA ILE A 185 -33.09 17.92 17.29
C ILE A 185 -34.34 17.43 16.55
N ARG A 186 -34.86 16.24 16.91
CA ARG A 186 -36.03 15.67 16.24
C ARG A 186 -37.33 16.30 16.71
N GLU A 187 -37.41 16.80 17.94
CA GLU A 187 -38.55 17.53 18.51
C GLU A 187 -38.62 18.97 17.98
#